data_887ac4abd34350d2d0aab083f6e42787
#
_entry.id   887ac4abd34350d2d0aab083f6e42787
#
_cell.length_a   1.000
_cell.length_b   1.000
_cell.length_c   1.000
_cell.angle_alpha   90.00
_cell.angle_beta   90.00
_cell.angle_gamma   90.00
#
_symmetry.space_group_name_H-M   'P 1'
#
loop_
_entity.id
_entity.type
_entity.pdbx_description
1 polymer ?
#
loop_
_entity_poly.entity_id
_entity_poly.type
_entity_poly.pdbx_seq_one_letter_code
_entity_poly.pdbx_strand_id
1 'polypeptide(L)'
;MADVDQALGDAKGTTLVFVNSVCGCAAGGARPALLAALKNAALPQSVVTVFAGVDIDATKRARQYFSDYQPSSPAFALMRDGEPVFMVHRHMIEGRSPQAVAADLTAAFDKFCGVSVT
;
A
#
# COMPACT_ATOMS: atom_id res chain seq x y z
N MET A 1 16.18 -4.94 5.89
CA MET A 1 16.02 -5.80 4.72
C MET A 1 15.33 -7.09 5.07
N ALA A 2 15.78 -7.79 6.10
CA ALA A 2 15.09 -9.00 6.55
C ALA A 2 13.64 -8.74 6.94
N ASP A 3 13.37 -7.58 7.51
CA ASP A 3 11.99 -7.22 7.90
C ASP A 3 11.09 -7.08 6.68
N VAL A 4 11.61 -6.49 5.59
CA VAL A 4 10.85 -6.34 4.36
C VAL A 4 10.61 -7.71 3.73
N ASP A 5 11.63 -8.54 3.67
CA ASP A 5 11.50 -9.88 3.11
C ASP A 5 10.50 -10.73 3.90
N GLN A 6 10.53 -10.63 5.22
CA GLN A 6 9.60 -11.36 6.07
C GLN A 6 8.17 -10.88 5.86
N ALA A 7 7.98 -9.57 5.73
CA ALA A 7 6.64 -9.00 5.56
C ALA A 7 6.07 -9.26 4.16
N LEU A 8 6.88 -9.25 3.12
CA LEU A 8 6.41 -9.30 1.74
C LEU A 8 6.68 -10.64 1.06
N GLY A 9 7.85 -11.23 1.31
CA GLY A 9 8.24 -12.47 0.64
C GLY A 9 7.73 -13.71 1.34
N ASP A 10 7.82 -13.74 2.67
CA ASP A 10 7.46 -14.93 3.45
C ASP A 10 6.01 -14.92 3.89
N ALA A 11 5.38 -13.75 3.89
CA ALA A 11 4.01 -13.64 4.37
C ALA A 11 3.04 -14.29 3.40
N LYS A 12 2.06 -14.98 3.94
CA LYS A 12 0.93 -15.48 3.17
C LYS A 12 -0.28 -14.62 3.46
N GLY A 13 -1.21 -14.56 2.52
CA GLY A 13 -2.37 -13.70 2.64
C GLY A 13 -2.07 -12.31 2.10
N THR A 14 -2.75 -11.30 2.64
CA THR A 14 -2.72 -9.96 2.09
C THR A 14 -1.91 -8.99 2.95
N THR A 15 -1.12 -8.15 2.30
CA THR A 15 -0.32 -7.11 2.95
C THR A 15 -0.45 -5.84 2.14
N LEU A 16 -0.80 -4.74 2.80
CA LEU A 16 -0.77 -3.43 2.16
C LEU A 16 0.57 -2.79 2.45
N VAL A 17 1.29 -2.42 1.40
CA VAL A 17 2.56 -1.71 1.52
C VAL A 17 2.29 -0.25 1.21
N PHE A 18 2.55 0.63 2.16
CA PHE A 18 2.45 2.06 1.98
C PHE A 18 3.85 2.63 1.82
N VAL A 19 4.17 3.09 0.61
CA VAL A 19 5.41 3.82 0.36
C VAL A 19 5.11 5.28 0.68
N ASN A 20 5.46 5.70 1.88
CA ASN A 20 5.20 7.03 2.40
C ASN A 20 6.29 8.01 1.94
N SER A 21 6.01 9.29 2.03
CA SER A 21 7.01 10.32 1.75
C SER A 21 6.70 11.56 2.59
N VAL A 22 7.62 12.54 2.56
CA VAL A 22 7.43 13.78 3.32
C VAL A 22 6.70 14.86 2.51
N CYS A 23 6.31 14.56 1.28
CA CYS A 23 5.64 15.56 0.42
C CYS A 23 4.22 15.85 0.89
N GLY A 24 3.66 16.96 0.39
CA GLY A 24 2.29 17.35 0.71
C GLY A 24 1.26 16.32 0.29
N CYS A 25 1.50 15.59 -0.81
CA CYS A 25 0.60 14.53 -1.27
C CYS A 25 0.45 13.43 -0.23
N ALA A 26 1.54 13.07 0.45
CA ALA A 26 1.48 12.08 1.51
C ALA A 26 0.73 12.61 2.72
N ALA A 27 1.05 13.83 3.16
CA ALA A 27 0.45 14.42 4.36
C ALA A 27 -1.02 14.74 4.16
N GLY A 28 -1.38 15.33 3.02
CA GLY A 28 -2.74 15.80 2.77
C GLY A 28 -3.62 14.83 2.00
N GLY A 29 -3.05 13.76 1.45
CA GLY A 29 -3.79 12.82 0.63
C GLY A 29 -3.64 11.37 1.07
N ALA A 30 -2.42 10.83 0.94
CA ALA A 30 -2.21 9.40 1.14
C ALA A 30 -2.43 8.94 2.59
N ARG A 31 -1.88 9.66 3.57
CA ARG A 31 -2.04 9.25 4.98
C ARG A 31 -3.48 9.34 5.46
N PRO A 32 -4.21 10.44 5.20
CA PRO A 32 -5.62 10.48 5.57
C PRO A 32 -6.44 9.41 4.85
N ALA A 33 -6.11 9.11 3.58
CA ALA A 33 -6.79 8.06 2.84
C ALA A 33 -6.58 6.69 3.46
N LEU A 34 -5.36 6.40 3.90
CA LEU A 34 -5.06 5.13 4.57
C LEU A 34 -5.87 5.00 5.85
N LEU A 35 -5.88 6.06 6.68
CA LEU A 35 -6.63 6.03 7.94
C LEU A 35 -8.11 5.80 7.69
N ALA A 36 -8.68 6.43 6.67
CA ALA A 36 -10.08 6.24 6.32
C ALA A 36 -10.33 4.82 5.81
N ALA A 37 -9.43 4.30 4.97
CA ALA A 37 -9.59 2.96 4.40
C ALA A 37 -9.50 1.86 5.47
N LEU A 38 -8.72 2.08 6.52
CA LEU A 38 -8.57 1.10 7.59
C LEU A 38 -9.81 0.95 8.46
N LYS A 39 -10.83 1.77 8.25
CA LYS A 39 -12.12 1.61 8.90
C LYS A 39 -13.05 0.65 8.16
N ASN A 40 -12.63 0.18 7.00
CA ASN A 40 -13.43 -0.75 6.20
C ASN A 40 -13.58 -2.10 6.91
N ALA A 41 -14.64 -2.83 6.59
CA ALA A 41 -14.87 -4.15 7.20
C ALA A 41 -13.87 -5.18 6.69
N ALA A 42 -13.57 -5.17 5.40
CA ALA A 42 -12.53 -6.02 4.82
C ALA A 42 -11.19 -5.29 4.90
N LEU A 43 -10.18 -5.93 5.45
CA LEU A 43 -8.86 -5.34 5.64
C LEU A 43 -7.76 -6.31 5.22
N PRO A 44 -6.60 -5.80 4.77
CA PRO A 44 -5.44 -6.67 4.61
C PRO A 44 -5.00 -7.22 5.96
N GLN A 45 -4.36 -8.37 5.94
CA GLN A 45 -3.90 -9.01 7.18
C GLN A 45 -2.76 -8.23 7.84
N SER A 46 -1.97 -7.51 7.04
CA SER A 46 -0.87 -6.70 7.54
C SER A 46 -0.78 -5.40 6.77
N VAL A 47 -0.25 -4.38 7.42
CA VAL A 47 0.06 -3.09 6.79
C VAL A 47 1.52 -2.78 7.10
N VAL A 48 2.29 -2.53 6.07
CA VAL A 48 3.72 -2.21 6.18
C VAL A 48 3.95 -0.84 5.58
N THR A 49 4.70 -0.01 6.27
CA THR A 49 5.06 1.32 5.78
C THR A 49 6.58 1.40 5.61
N VAL A 50 7.02 1.89 4.47
CA VAL A 50 8.40 2.29 4.26
C VAL A 50 8.40 3.76 3.87
N PHE A 51 9.41 4.49 4.30
CA PHE A 51 9.47 5.94 4.11
C PHE A 51 10.50 6.24 3.02
N ALA A 52 10.02 6.56 1.82
CA ALA A 52 10.89 6.89 0.70
C ALA A 52 11.75 8.11 1.05
N GLY A 53 13.03 8.03 0.75
CA GLY A 53 13.96 9.11 1.05
C GLY A 53 14.55 9.05 2.45
N VAL A 54 13.97 8.26 3.35
CA VAL A 54 14.45 8.05 4.71
C VAL A 54 14.89 6.60 4.88
N ASP A 55 13.98 5.67 4.63
CA ASP A 55 14.28 4.24 4.70
C ASP A 55 14.71 3.77 3.31
N ILE A 56 15.87 4.21 2.86
CA ILE A 56 16.28 4.03 1.47
C ILE A 56 16.39 2.56 1.09
N ASP A 57 17.08 1.77 1.91
CA ASP A 57 17.28 0.35 1.62
C ASP A 57 15.98 -0.44 1.71
N ALA A 58 15.18 -0.18 2.74
CA ALA A 58 13.89 -0.84 2.91
C ALA A 58 12.94 -0.51 1.76
N THR A 59 12.89 0.76 1.34
CA THR A 59 12.06 1.18 0.22
C THR A 59 12.50 0.50 -1.08
N LYS A 60 13.80 0.47 -1.33
CA LYS A 60 14.34 -0.18 -2.51
C LYS A 60 14.00 -1.67 -2.52
N ARG A 61 14.14 -2.34 -1.39
CA ARG A 61 13.82 -3.76 -1.28
C ARG A 61 12.32 -4.01 -1.46
N ALA A 62 11.48 -3.18 -0.84
CA ALA A 62 10.04 -3.31 -1.01
C ALA A 62 9.64 -3.18 -2.48
N ARG A 63 10.22 -2.20 -3.19
CA ARG A 63 9.91 -1.98 -4.60
C ARG A 63 10.31 -3.15 -5.48
N GLN A 64 11.26 -3.97 -5.08
CA GLN A 64 11.62 -5.16 -5.83
C GLN A 64 10.48 -6.19 -5.90
N TYR A 65 9.58 -6.18 -4.92
CA TYR A 65 8.42 -7.08 -4.91
C TYR A 65 7.33 -6.64 -5.87
N PHE A 66 7.38 -5.38 -6.33
CA PHE A 66 6.45 -4.89 -7.36
C PHE A 66 7.21 -4.15 -8.45
N SER A 67 8.31 -4.76 -8.92
CA SER A 67 9.21 -4.14 -9.89
C SER A 67 8.61 -3.96 -11.27
N ASP A 68 7.51 -4.63 -11.56
CA ASP A 68 6.79 -4.44 -12.83
C ASP A 68 6.12 -3.07 -12.91
N TYR A 69 6.06 -2.33 -11.80
CA TYR A 69 5.44 -1.03 -11.73
C TYR A 69 6.50 0.04 -11.56
N GLN A 70 6.27 1.22 -12.15
CA GLN A 70 7.20 2.32 -11.99
C GLN A 70 7.21 2.81 -10.54
N PRO A 71 8.39 3.09 -9.97
CA PRO A 71 8.45 3.62 -8.62
C PRO A 71 7.77 4.98 -8.52
N SER A 72 6.99 5.17 -7.47
CA SER A 72 6.41 6.47 -7.14
C SER A 72 6.24 6.55 -5.63
N SER A 73 6.13 7.75 -5.10
CA SER A 73 5.86 7.97 -3.69
C SER A 73 5.14 9.31 -3.50
N PRO A 74 4.07 9.35 -2.72
CA PRO A 74 3.49 8.21 -2.01
C PRO A 74 2.84 7.20 -2.96
N ALA A 75 2.73 5.97 -2.52
CA ALA A 75 2.07 4.93 -3.30
C ALA A 75 1.60 3.82 -2.36
N PHE A 76 0.64 3.03 -2.83
CA PHE A 76 0.18 1.85 -2.11
C PHE A 76 0.32 0.63 -3.03
N ALA A 77 0.78 -0.47 -2.49
CA ALA A 77 0.79 -1.75 -3.17
C ALA A 77 0.06 -2.75 -2.30
N LEU A 78 -0.99 -3.36 -2.82
CA LEU A 78 -1.66 -4.45 -2.13
C LEU A 78 -1.07 -5.76 -2.63
N MET A 79 -0.45 -6.49 -1.72
CA MET A 79 0.21 -7.75 -2.01
C MET A 79 -0.65 -8.91 -1.56
N ARG A 80 -0.65 -9.99 -2.30
CA ARG A 80 -1.33 -11.21 -1.93
C ARG A 80 -0.39 -12.37 -2.20
N ASP A 81 -0.01 -13.07 -1.13
CA ASP A 81 0.92 -14.20 -1.18
C ASP A 81 2.23 -13.85 -1.90
N GLY A 82 2.73 -12.63 -1.64
CA GLY A 82 3.99 -12.17 -2.21
C GLY A 82 3.91 -11.54 -3.59
N GLU A 83 2.70 -11.42 -4.16
CA GLU A 83 2.51 -10.84 -5.49
C GLU A 83 1.67 -9.58 -5.43
N PRO A 84 2.01 -8.53 -6.18
CA PRO A 84 1.18 -7.34 -6.20
C PRO A 84 -0.09 -7.60 -7.00
N VAL A 85 -1.24 -7.29 -6.39
CA VAL A 85 -2.54 -7.47 -7.03
C VAL A 85 -3.24 -6.14 -7.32
N PHE A 86 -2.80 -5.07 -6.69
CA PHE A 86 -3.39 -3.74 -6.87
C PHE A 86 -2.39 -2.68 -6.48
N MET A 87 -2.34 -1.59 -7.25
CA MET A 87 -1.44 -0.46 -6.98
C MET A 87 -2.20 0.84 -7.05
N VAL A 88 -1.85 1.77 -6.17
CA VAL A 88 -2.25 3.18 -6.27
C VAL A 88 -0.97 3.97 -6.38
N HIS A 89 -0.75 4.57 -7.54
CA HIS A 89 0.45 5.35 -7.81
C HIS A 89 0.26 6.81 -7.39
N ARG A 90 1.36 7.55 -7.31
CA ARG A 90 1.31 8.95 -6.91
C ARG A 90 0.32 9.75 -7.76
N HIS A 91 0.30 9.56 -9.07
CA HIS A 91 -0.60 10.32 -9.94
C HIS A 91 -2.07 10.00 -9.69
N MET A 92 -2.35 8.90 -9.01
CA MET A 92 -3.72 8.54 -8.61
C MET A 92 -4.08 9.13 -7.24
N ILE A 93 -3.13 9.77 -6.57
CA ILE A 93 -3.31 10.42 -5.27
C ILE A 93 -3.34 11.93 -5.43
N GLU A 94 -2.43 12.48 -6.24
CA GLU A 94 -2.34 13.90 -6.48
C GLU A 94 -3.63 14.44 -7.10
N GLY A 95 -4.11 15.56 -6.59
CA GLY A 95 -5.31 16.21 -7.14
C GLY A 95 -6.61 15.51 -6.83
N ARG A 96 -6.59 14.49 -5.97
CA ARG A 96 -7.80 13.78 -5.56
C ARG A 96 -7.99 13.94 -4.06
N SER A 97 -9.25 13.87 -3.62
CA SER A 97 -9.52 13.95 -2.19
C SER A 97 -9.06 12.69 -1.47
N PRO A 98 -8.75 12.78 -0.17
CA PRO A 98 -8.46 11.58 0.60
C PRO A 98 -9.59 10.55 0.55
N GLN A 99 -10.84 11.01 0.49
CA GLN A 99 -12.00 10.14 0.40
C GLN A 99 -12.02 9.34 -0.90
N ALA A 100 -11.63 9.99 -2.02
CA ALA A 100 -11.58 9.29 -3.31
C ALA A 100 -10.49 8.23 -3.32
N VAL A 101 -9.33 8.53 -2.76
CA VAL A 101 -8.24 7.56 -2.65
C VAL A 101 -8.62 6.43 -1.70
N ALA A 102 -9.25 6.75 -0.58
CA ALA A 102 -9.74 5.75 0.36
C ALA A 102 -10.76 4.82 -0.30
N ALA A 103 -11.62 5.34 -1.17
CA ALA A 103 -12.59 4.52 -1.89
C ALA A 103 -11.89 3.50 -2.81
N ASP A 104 -10.80 3.90 -3.47
CA ASP A 104 -10.02 2.97 -4.27
C ASP A 104 -9.42 1.85 -3.40
N LEU A 105 -8.89 2.21 -2.24
CA LEU A 105 -8.29 1.23 -1.33
C LEU A 105 -9.36 0.28 -0.76
N THR A 106 -10.50 0.79 -0.34
CA THR A 106 -11.55 -0.06 0.22
C THR A 106 -12.15 -0.97 -0.84
N ALA A 107 -12.28 -0.52 -2.07
CA ALA A 107 -12.73 -1.38 -3.16
C ALA A 107 -11.76 -2.54 -3.39
N ALA A 108 -10.46 -2.26 -3.33
CA ALA A 108 -9.44 -3.29 -3.45
C ALA A 108 -9.47 -4.25 -2.24
N PHE A 109 -9.66 -3.72 -1.04
CA PHE A 109 -9.79 -4.55 0.15
C PHE A 109 -10.98 -5.49 0.04
N ASP A 110 -12.13 -4.98 -0.44
CA ASP A 110 -13.31 -5.80 -0.62
C ASP A 110 -13.09 -6.91 -1.65
N LYS A 111 -12.31 -6.60 -2.68
CA LYS A 111 -12.07 -7.56 -3.75
C LYS A 111 -11.03 -8.62 -3.37
N PHE A 112 -9.95 -8.21 -2.71
CA PHE A 112 -8.80 -9.09 -2.48
C PHE A 112 -8.64 -9.56 -1.04
N CYS A 113 -9.17 -8.80 -0.06
CA CYS A 113 -9.05 -9.11 1.35
C CYS A 113 -10.37 -9.51 1.97
N GLY A 114 -11.44 -9.47 1.20
CA GLY A 114 -12.75 -9.84 1.67
C GLY A 114 -12.72 -11.24 2.20
N VAL A 115 -13.37 -11.42 3.31
CA VAL A 115 -13.49 -12.70 3.87
C VAL A 115 -14.22 -13.53 2.88
N SER A 116 -13.60 -14.51 2.43
CA SER A 116 -14.23 -15.45 1.71
C SER A 116 -15.22 -16.07 2.56
N VAL A 117 -16.30 -15.50 2.57
CA VAL A 117 -17.29 -16.09 3.26
C VAL A 117 -17.85 -17.10 2.45
N THR A 118 -17.54 -17.95 2.36
CA THR A 118 -18.23 -18.83 1.65
C THR A 118 -18.60 -19.89 2.06
#